data_0022fb965062b4177cd634734f32b4b0
#
_entry.id   0022fb965062b4177cd634734f32b4b0
#
_cell.length_a   1.000
_cell.length_b   1.000
_cell.length_c   1.000
_cell.angle_alpha   90.00
_cell.angle_beta   90.00
_cell.angle_gamma   90.00
#
_symmetry.space_group_name_H-M   'P 1'
#
loop_
_entity.id
_entity.type
_entity.pdbx_description
1 polymer ?
#
loop_
_entity_poly.entity_id
_entity_poly.type
_entity_poly.pdbx_seq_one_letter_code
_entity_poly.pdbx_strand_id
1 'polypeptide(L)'
;MNLRCRICGDEGEQARFEAREQMFGWGDRFPYFLCGRCGCLQIEQVPADLARFYGNGYYSYGSPAYRNALTAWLNGRRDAWAIEGRSAIGRWLHRRRPRQDLLSLRRLKPGPETRILDVGCGAGHFLYALRERGYTRLLGVDPFIDAEIRYPNGLVIERKDVAAVHGEWDVVTFHHSFEHIPDQQATLASAARLLAPGGVCVLRLPVVQSEAWRTYGVDWVQLDAPRHLYLHSVDSVRALAQQAGLTLEAVQHDSTGFQFWGSEQYRQGIPLRDPRSLAVNPASPLFSAEHRAGFERRAEAANAAQAGDQAAFYLRRV
;
A
#
# COMPACT_ATOMS: atom_id res chain seq x y z
N MET A 1 21.89 -20.72 11.43
CA MET A 1 21.12 -21.15 10.25
C MET A 1 21.29 -20.09 9.19
N ASN A 2 21.62 -20.49 7.96
CA ASN A 2 21.64 -19.55 6.84
C ASN A 2 20.21 -19.15 6.52
N LEU A 3 19.96 -17.83 6.45
CA LEU A 3 18.66 -17.30 6.05
C LEU A 3 18.55 -17.41 4.53
N ARG A 4 17.41 -17.91 4.05
CA ARG A 4 17.10 -17.96 2.63
C ARG A 4 16.09 -16.88 2.29
N CYS A 5 16.43 -16.05 1.33
CA CYS A 5 15.49 -15.05 0.81
C CYS A 5 14.28 -15.71 0.14
N ARG A 6 13.07 -15.44 0.65
CA ARG A 6 11.82 -16.01 0.10
C ARG A 6 11.47 -15.46 -1.29
N ILE A 7 12.12 -14.37 -1.72
CA ILE A 7 11.86 -13.73 -3.02
C ILE A 7 12.77 -14.28 -4.11
N CYS A 8 14.09 -14.27 -3.90
CA CYS A 8 15.06 -14.64 -4.94
C CYS A 8 15.85 -15.92 -4.65
N GLY A 9 15.58 -16.57 -3.51
CA GLY A 9 16.21 -17.83 -3.11
C GLY A 9 17.68 -17.70 -2.64
N ASP A 10 18.19 -16.48 -2.51
CA ASP A 10 19.59 -16.24 -2.11
C ASP A 10 19.83 -16.66 -0.64
N GLU A 11 20.98 -17.30 -0.40
CA GLU A 11 21.45 -17.76 0.91
C GLU A 11 22.78 -17.10 1.30
N GLY A 12 23.18 -16.04 0.57
CA GLY A 12 24.40 -15.29 0.81
C GLY A 12 24.38 -14.45 2.08
N GLU A 13 25.32 -13.54 2.18
CA GLU A 13 25.42 -12.62 3.32
C GLU A 13 24.20 -11.71 3.41
N GLN A 14 23.64 -11.57 4.63
CA GLN A 14 22.41 -10.84 4.88
C GLN A 14 22.55 -9.97 6.12
N ALA A 15 22.29 -8.68 5.99
CA ALA A 15 22.25 -7.77 7.14
C ALA A 15 20.99 -8.03 7.99
N ARG A 16 21.17 -8.12 9.31
CA ARG A 16 20.07 -8.40 10.27
C ARG A 16 19.72 -7.15 11.07
N PHE A 17 18.44 -7.04 11.36
CA PHE A 17 17.85 -5.93 12.10
C PHE A 17 16.85 -6.45 13.13
N GLU A 18 16.75 -5.82 14.27
CA GLU A 18 15.71 -6.08 15.25
C GLU A 18 14.70 -4.93 15.24
N ALA A 19 13.51 -5.16 14.71
CA ALA A 19 12.42 -4.20 14.67
C ALA A 19 11.46 -4.41 15.85
N ARG A 20 10.77 -3.34 16.24
CA ARG A 20 9.77 -3.37 17.32
C ARG A 20 8.38 -3.09 16.79
N GLU A 21 7.37 -3.66 17.44
CA GLU A 21 6.00 -3.20 17.25
C GLU A 21 5.87 -1.78 17.80
N GLN A 22 5.59 -0.81 16.93
CA GLN A 22 5.54 0.61 17.25
C GLN A 22 4.22 1.27 16.89
N MET A 23 3.31 0.57 16.17
CA MET A 23 2.00 1.13 15.85
C MET A 23 1.15 1.32 17.11
N PHE A 24 1.05 0.28 17.93
CA PHE A 24 0.31 0.30 19.20
C PHE A 24 1.22 0.56 20.40
N GLY A 25 2.54 0.41 20.24
CA GLY A 25 3.52 0.58 21.32
C GLY A 25 3.63 -0.62 22.25
N TRP A 26 3.30 -1.83 21.78
CA TRP A 26 3.41 -3.05 22.59
C TRP A 26 4.87 -3.47 22.82
N GLY A 27 5.77 -3.06 21.93
CA GLY A 27 7.20 -3.25 22.10
C GLY A 27 7.72 -4.65 21.79
N ASP A 28 6.87 -5.57 21.34
CA ASP A 28 7.29 -6.89 20.84
C ASP A 28 8.38 -6.71 19.77
N ARG A 29 9.40 -7.60 19.78
CA ARG A 29 10.56 -7.52 18.90
C ARG A 29 10.56 -8.62 17.86
N PHE A 30 10.95 -8.26 16.64
CA PHE A 30 10.94 -9.15 15.49
C PHE A 30 12.25 -9.03 14.71
N PRO A 31 12.94 -10.15 14.46
CA PRO A 31 14.12 -10.16 13.62
C PRO A 31 13.71 -10.02 12.14
N TYR A 32 14.40 -9.12 11.46
CA TYR A 32 14.32 -8.91 10.02
C TYR A 32 15.70 -9.09 9.39
N PHE A 33 15.73 -9.40 8.11
CA PHE A 33 16.97 -9.40 7.35
C PHE A 33 16.79 -8.73 5.98
N LEU A 34 17.84 -8.07 5.54
CA LEU A 34 17.93 -7.46 4.22
C LEU A 34 18.72 -8.40 3.30
N CYS A 35 18.07 -8.87 2.23
CA CYS A 35 18.72 -9.74 1.25
C CYS A 35 19.80 -8.97 0.48
N GLY A 36 21.04 -9.44 0.52
CA GLY A 36 22.16 -8.82 -0.17
C GLY A 36 22.03 -8.84 -1.71
N ARG A 37 21.27 -9.81 -2.27
CA ARG A 37 21.10 -9.96 -3.72
C ARG A 37 19.94 -9.12 -4.26
N CYS A 38 18.72 -9.26 -3.73
CA CYS A 38 17.57 -8.57 -4.29
C CYS A 38 17.15 -7.34 -3.48
N GLY A 39 17.78 -7.06 -2.34
CA GLY A 39 17.48 -5.89 -1.51
C GLY A 39 16.11 -5.90 -0.83
N CYS A 40 15.41 -7.03 -0.78
CA CYS A 40 14.17 -7.15 -0.02
C CYS A 40 14.48 -7.26 1.48
N LEU A 41 13.90 -6.38 2.30
CA LEU A 41 13.88 -6.51 3.75
C LEU A 41 12.68 -7.36 4.14
N GLN A 42 12.89 -8.43 4.90
CA GLN A 42 11.84 -9.37 5.23
C GLN A 42 11.98 -9.89 6.66
N ILE A 43 10.83 -10.17 7.30
CA ILE A 43 10.81 -10.78 8.63
C ILE A 43 11.45 -12.19 8.57
N GLU A 44 12.27 -12.55 9.55
CA GLU A 44 12.91 -13.88 9.56
C GLU A 44 11.87 -14.99 9.71
N GLN A 45 10.95 -14.83 10.63
CA GLN A 45 9.86 -15.78 10.89
C GLN A 45 8.54 -15.04 11.04
N VAL A 46 7.52 -15.49 10.30
CA VAL A 46 6.15 -14.98 10.44
C VAL A 46 5.59 -15.47 11.79
N PRO A 47 5.12 -14.58 12.68
CA PRO A 47 4.54 -14.99 13.95
C PRO A 47 3.30 -15.86 13.75
N ALA A 48 3.18 -16.94 14.52
CA ALA A 48 2.00 -17.81 14.46
C ALA A 48 0.71 -17.10 14.90
N ASP A 49 0.85 -16.10 15.78
CA ASP A 49 -0.24 -15.27 16.31
C ASP A 49 -0.33 -13.90 15.62
N LEU A 50 0.10 -13.79 14.37
CA LEU A 50 0.14 -12.52 13.60
C LEU A 50 -1.20 -11.76 13.65
N ALA A 51 -2.33 -12.48 13.70
CA ALA A 51 -3.66 -11.87 13.76
C ALA A 51 -3.86 -10.92 14.96
N ARG A 52 -3.19 -11.14 16.10
CA ARG A 52 -3.29 -10.24 17.27
C ARG A 52 -2.82 -8.81 16.96
N PHE A 53 -1.89 -8.66 16.00
CA PHE A 53 -1.32 -7.37 15.61
C PHE A 53 -2.22 -6.54 14.68
N TYR A 54 -3.37 -7.11 14.26
CA TYR A 54 -4.43 -6.42 13.51
C TYR A 54 -5.62 -6.00 14.38
N GLY A 55 -5.47 -5.85 15.68
CA GLY A 55 -6.46 -5.56 16.72
C GLY A 55 -7.70 -4.75 16.32
N ASN A 56 -8.69 -4.69 17.22
CA ASN A 56 -9.94 -3.95 17.02
C ASN A 56 -9.67 -2.47 16.64
N GLY A 57 -10.01 -2.06 15.42
CA GLY A 57 -9.80 -0.69 14.92
C GLY A 57 -8.72 -0.56 13.84
N TYR A 58 -8.28 -1.66 13.24
CA TYR A 58 -7.46 -1.58 12.04
C TYR A 58 -8.24 -0.85 10.94
N TYR A 59 -7.64 0.23 10.40
CA TYR A 59 -8.33 1.27 9.61
C TYR A 59 -8.98 0.79 8.30
N SER A 60 -8.59 -0.38 7.78
CA SER A 60 -9.07 -0.91 6.50
C SER A 60 -10.53 -1.38 6.50
N TYR A 61 -11.16 -1.50 7.66
CA TYR A 61 -12.51 -2.08 7.79
C TYR A 61 -13.62 -1.04 8.03
N GLY A 62 -13.31 0.27 8.02
CA GLY A 62 -14.31 1.33 8.15
C GLY A 62 -15.19 1.48 6.89
N SER A 63 -16.47 1.85 7.02
CA SER A 63 -17.36 2.07 5.86
C SER A 63 -16.91 3.26 5.01
N PRO A 64 -16.80 3.12 3.66
CA PRO A 64 -16.43 4.19 2.73
C PRO A 64 -17.55 5.20 2.44
N ALA A 65 -18.79 4.99 2.92
CA ALA A 65 -19.96 5.79 2.56
C ALA A 65 -19.81 7.28 2.92
N TYR A 66 -20.20 8.15 2.00
CA TYR A 66 -20.14 9.60 2.21
C TYR A 66 -21.27 10.08 3.12
N ARG A 67 -20.95 10.99 4.05
CA ARG A 67 -21.91 11.48 5.05
C ARG A 67 -23.04 12.33 4.48
N ASN A 68 -22.81 13.07 3.38
CA ASN A 68 -23.78 13.95 2.73
C ASN A 68 -23.37 14.29 1.29
N ALA A 69 -24.28 14.90 0.52
CA ALA A 69 -24.10 15.25 -0.88
C ALA A 69 -22.93 16.21 -1.14
N LEU A 70 -22.68 17.20 -0.24
CA LEU A 70 -21.57 18.14 -0.39
C LEU A 70 -20.22 17.40 -0.27
N THR A 71 -20.09 16.52 0.72
CA THR A 71 -18.88 15.70 0.90
C THR A 71 -18.68 14.78 -0.29
N ALA A 72 -19.75 14.17 -0.82
CA ALA A 72 -19.70 13.33 -2.02
C ALA A 72 -19.22 14.14 -3.23
N TRP A 73 -19.74 15.36 -3.44
CA TRP A 73 -19.33 16.23 -4.53
C TRP A 73 -17.85 16.65 -4.44
N LEU A 74 -17.40 17.08 -3.24
CA LEU A 74 -15.98 17.46 -3.02
C LEU A 74 -15.05 16.28 -3.27
N ASN A 75 -15.35 15.11 -2.71
CA ASN A 75 -14.59 13.90 -2.94
C ASN A 75 -14.59 13.51 -4.43
N GLY A 76 -15.75 13.57 -5.09
CA GLY A 76 -15.83 13.29 -6.53
C GLY A 76 -14.94 14.19 -7.38
N ARG A 77 -14.81 15.50 -7.05
CA ARG A 77 -13.89 16.42 -7.73
C ARG A 77 -12.42 16.07 -7.50
N ARG A 78 -12.08 15.73 -6.24
CA ARG A 78 -10.74 15.28 -5.86
C ARG A 78 -10.36 14.00 -6.60
N ASP A 79 -11.25 13.00 -6.57
CA ASP A 79 -11.02 11.68 -7.12
C ASP A 79 -10.96 11.71 -8.66
N ALA A 80 -11.80 12.56 -9.31
CA ALA A 80 -11.68 12.84 -10.74
C ALA A 80 -10.32 13.42 -11.11
N TRP A 81 -9.80 14.35 -10.31
CA TRP A 81 -8.47 14.86 -10.56
C TRP A 81 -7.40 13.79 -10.36
N ALA A 82 -7.52 12.93 -9.35
CA ALA A 82 -6.57 11.86 -9.11
C ALA A 82 -6.45 10.92 -10.33
N ILE A 83 -7.57 10.52 -10.93
CA ILE A 83 -7.61 9.58 -12.05
C ILE A 83 -7.30 10.28 -13.40
N GLU A 84 -7.93 11.43 -13.66
CA GLU A 84 -7.94 12.06 -15.00
C GLU A 84 -6.95 13.22 -15.15
N GLY A 85 -6.47 13.80 -14.04
CA GLY A 85 -5.59 14.97 -14.05
C GLY A 85 -6.28 16.31 -14.35
N ARG A 86 -7.62 16.30 -14.51
CA ARG A 86 -8.42 17.47 -14.89
C ARG A 86 -9.06 18.13 -13.67
N SER A 87 -9.28 19.45 -13.69
CA SER A 87 -9.90 20.26 -12.62
C SER A 87 -8.91 20.90 -11.62
N ALA A 88 -8.86 22.22 -11.63
CA ALA A 88 -8.04 22.99 -10.66
C ALA A 88 -8.53 22.81 -9.21
N ILE A 89 -9.86 22.78 -9.01
CA ILE A 89 -10.49 22.52 -7.70
C ILE A 89 -10.10 21.12 -7.21
N GLY A 90 -10.18 20.11 -8.09
CA GLY A 90 -9.78 18.74 -7.75
C GLY A 90 -8.31 18.66 -7.35
N ARG A 91 -7.42 19.35 -8.03
CA ARG A 91 -5.99 19.45 -7.68
C ARG A 91 -5.77 20.05 -6.29
N TRP A 92 -6.47 21.14 -5.99
CA TRP A 92 -6.37 21.79 -4.68
C TRP A 92 -6.88 20.90 -3.55
N LEU A 93 -8.01 20.19 -3.76
CA LEU A 93 -8.55 19.20 -2.81
C LEU A 93 -7.60 18.02 -2.61
N HIS A 94 -7.02 17.51 -3.71
CA HIS A 94 -6.08 16.39 -3.66
C HIS A 94 -4.80 16.73 -2.89
N ARG A 95 -4.27 17.96 -3.03
CA ARG A 95 -3.10 18.41 -2.26
C ARG A 95 -3.36 18.41 -0.74
N ARG A 96 -4.61 18.60 -0.30
CA ARG A 96 -4.98 18.59 1.11
C ARG A 96 -5.34 17.21 1.66
N ARG A 97 -5.88 16.36 0.81
CA ARG A 97 -6.25 14.97 1.14
C ARG A 97 -5.90 14.07 -0.04
N PRO A 98 -4.65 13.69 -0.19
CA PRO A 98 -4.19 12.86 -1.30
C PRO A 98 -4.93 11.51 -1.36
N ARG A 99 -5.18 11.03 -2.58
CA ARG A 99 -5.69 9.70 -2.92
C ARG A 99 -4.69 9.07 -3.87
N GLN A 100 -3.61 8.57 -3.28
CA GLN A 100 -2.51 7.98 -4.05
C GLN A 100 -2.90 6.65 -4.70
N ASP A 101 -3.83 5.92 -4.06
CA ASP A 101 -4.48 4.74 -4.62
C ASP A 101 -5.15 5.05 -5.97
N LEU A 102 -5.97 6.09 -6.05
CA LEU A 102 -6.61 6.54 -7.30
C LEU A 102 -5.59 7.16 -8.27
N LEU A 103 -4.58 7.86 -7.77
CA LEU A 103 -3.52 8.48 -8.58
C LEU A 103 -2.74 7.41 -9.37
N SER A 104 -2.54 6.22 -8.80
CA SER A 104 -1.87 5.10 -9.46
C SER A 104 -2.57 4.66 -10.75
N LEU A 105 -3.89 4.88 -10.87
CA LEU A 105 -4.64 4.55 -12.09
C LEU A 105 -4.42 5.56 -13.23
N ARG A 106 -3.98 6.79 -12.94
CA ARG A 106 -3.85 7.84 -13.96
C ARG A 106 -3.00 7.42 -15.15
N ARG A 107 -1.91 6.69 -14.90
CA ARG A 107 -1.03 6.18 -15.96
C ARG A 107 -1.76 5.23 -16.91
N LEU A 108 -2.69 4.43 -16.38
CA LEU A 108 -3.43 3.42 -17.13
C LEU A 108 -4.59 4.02 -17.92
N LYS A 109 -5.06 5.23 -17.57
CA LYS A 109 -6.20 5.93 -18.19
C LYS A 109 -7.45 5.04 -18.31
N PRO A 110 -7.91 4.40 -17.22
CA PRO A 110 -9.05 3.47 -17.30
C PRO A 110 -10.33 4.21 -17.69
N GLY A 111 -11.17 3.56 -18.49
CA GLY A 111 -12.55 4.00 -18.78
C GLY A 111 -13.57 3.33 -17.84
N PRO A 112 -14.84 3.77 -17.87
CA PRO A 112 -15.90 3.24 -17.01
C PRO A 112 -16.12 1.72 -17.13
N GLU A 113 -15.83 1.13 -18.30
CA GLU A 113 -15.97 -0.29 -18.58
C GLU A 113 -14.71 -1.11 -18.30
N THR A 114 -13.63 -0.50 -17.83
CA THR A 114 -12.41 -1.21 -17.45
C THR A 114 -12.71 -2.15 -16.30
N ARG A 115 -12.35 -3.43 -16.45
CA ARG A 115 -12.50 -4.47 -15.43
C ARG A 115 -11.38 -4.34 -14.41
N ILE A 116 -11.73 -3.96 -13.18
CA ILE A 116 -10.76 -3.72 -12.10
C ILE A 116 -11.04 -4.68 -10.94
N LEU A 117 -10.04 -5.46 -10.58
CA LEU A 117 -10.00 -6.32 -9.39
C LEU A 117 -9.06 -5.70 -8.37
N ASP A 118 -9.53 -5.50 -7.13
CA ASP A 118 -8.69 -5.05 -6.01
C ASP A 118 -8.54 -6.17 -4.98
N VAL A 119 -7.30 -6.57 -4.71
CA VAL A 119 -6.96 -7.73 -3.86
C VAL A 119 -6.45 -7.26 -2.52
N GLY A 120 -7.04 -7.79 -1.43
CA GLY A 120 -6.80 -7.30 -0.07
C GLY A 120 -7.42 -5.92 0.13
N CYS A 121 -8.62 -5.73 -0.42
CA CYS A 121 -9.27 -4.42 -0.50
C CYS A 121 -9.92 -3.95 0.80
N GLY A 122 -9.94 -4.77 1.86
CA GLY A 122 -10.66 -4.47 3.10
C GLY A 122 -12.12 -4.14 2.83
N ALA A 123 -12.61 -3.01 3.35
CA ALA A 123 -13.96 -2.52 3.08
C ALA A 123 -14.15 -1.90 1.69
N GLY A 124 -13.16 -1.92 0.79
CA GLY A 124 -13.29 -1.50 -0.60
C GLY A 124 -13.32 0.02 -0.83
N HIS A 125 -12.63 0.81 -0.01
CA HIS A 125 -12.59 2.29 -0.14
C HIS A 125 -12.14 2.78 -1.51
N PHE A 126 -11.17 2.09 -2.12
CA PHE A 126 -10.69 2.40 -3.46
C PHE A 126 -11.79 2.15 -4.52
N LEU A 127 -12.36 0.95 -4.50
CA LEU A 127 -13.41 0.56 -5.44
C LEU A 127 -14.71 1.35 -5.25
N TYR A 128 -15.05 1.70 -4.00
CA TYR A 128 -16.21 2.55 -3.72
C TYR A 128 -16.09 3.90 -4.42
N ALA A 129 -14.91 4.54 -4.32
CA ALA A 129 -14.66 5.80 -5.01
C ALA A 129 -14.75 5.67 -6.54
N LEU A 130 -14.29 4.56 -7.12
CA LEU A 130 -14.44 4.27 -8.55
C LEU A 130 -15.91 4.05 -8.92
N ARG A 131 -16.67 3.31 -8.10
CA ARG A 131 -18.10 3.07 -8.33
C ARG A 131 -18.90 4.37 -8.37
N GLU A 132 -18.63 5.29 -7.42
CA GLU A 132 -19.21 6.64 -7.39
C GLU A 132 -18.82 7.50 -8.60
N ARG A 133 -17.76 7.12 -9.31
CA ARG A 133 -17.30 7.75 -10.56
C ARG A 133 -17.84 7.08 -11.82
N GLY A 134 -18.75 6.09 -11.69
CA GLY A 134 -19.40 5.43 -12.80
C GLY A 134 -18.66 4.23 -13.38
N TYR A 135 -17.61 3.73 -12.71
CA TYR A 135 -16.99 2.46 -13.09
C TYR A 135 -17.95 1.30 -12.76
N THR A 136 -18.24 0.45 -13.74
CA THR A 136 -19.28 -0.59 -13.64
C THR A 136 -18.73 -1.98 -13.35
N ARG A 137 -17.50 -2.30 -13.79
CA ARG A 137 -16.90 -3.62 -13.75
C ARG A 137 -15.84 -3.73 -12.66
N LEU A 138 -16.29 -3.73 -11.41
CA LEU A 138 -15.45 -3.72 -10.22
C LEU A 138 -15.72 -4.96 -9.37
N LEU A 139 -14.64 -5.56 -8.84
CA LEU A 139 -14.70 -6.59 -7.81
C LEU A 139 -13.61 -6.33 -6.79
N GLY A 140 -13.96 -6.35 -5.51
CA GLY A 140 -13.01 -6.41 -4.41
C GLY A 140 -12.99 -7.80 -3.77
N VAL A 141 -11.82 -8.28 -3.40
CA VAL A 141 -11.67 -9.53 -2.65
C VAL A 141 -10.74 -9.33 -1.46
N ASP A 142 -11.14 -9.87 -0.31
CA ASP A 142 -10.33 -9.87 0.89
C ASP A 142 -10.69 -11.10 1.75
N PRO A 143 -9.74 -12.00 2.06
CA PRO A 143 -10.05 -13.21 2.84
C PRO A 143 -10.30 -12.93 4.33
N PHE A 144 -9.95 -11.73 4.83
CA PHE A 144 -9.96 -11.39 6.26
C PHE A 144 -11.16 -10.55 6.69
N ILE A 145 -12.04 -10.12 5.76
CA ILE A 145 -13.31 -9.51 6.14
C ILE A 145 -14.25 -10.55 6.78
N ASP A 146 -15.10 -10.11 7.71
CA ASP A 146 -16.00 -11.02 8.44
C ASP A 146 -17.02 -11.70 7.51
N ALA A 147 -17.56 -10.94 6.55
CA ALA A 147 -18.55 -11.40 5.57
C ALA A 147 -18.46 -10.59 4.26
N GLU A 148 -19.10 -11.09 3.21
CA GLU A 148 -19.31 -10.34 1.96
C GLU A 148 -20.00 -8.99 2.25
N ILE A 149 -19.53 -7.92 1.59
CA ILE A 149 -20.09 -6.57 1.74
C ILE A 149 -20.77 -6.18 0.44
N ARG A 150 -22.06 -5.81 0.54
CA ARG A 150 -22.83 -5.29 -0.60
C ARG A 150 -23.23 -3.84 -0.31
N TYR A 151 -22.72 -2.92 -1.13
CA TYR A 151 -23.02 -1.50 -1.02
C TYR A 151 -24.29 -1.13 -1.81
N PRO A 152 -25.07 -0.10 -1.37
CA PRO A 152 -26.25 0.36 -2.09
C PRO A 152 -25.99 0.82 -3.54
N ASN A 153 -24.75 1.26 -3.85
CA ASN A 153 -24.35 1.64 -5.20
C ASN A 153 -24.00 0.43 -6.11
N GLY A 154 -24.24 -0.80 -5.63
CA GLY A 154 -24.02 -2.03 -6.36
C GLY A 154 -22.56 -2.55 -6.38
N LEU A 155 -21.66 -1.95 -5.58
CA LEU A 155 -20.33 -2.53 -5.37
C LEU A 155 -20.43 -3.76 -4.47
N VAL A 156 -19.69 -4.81 -4.82
CA VAL A 156 -19.57 -6.04 -4.03
C VAL A 156 -18.10 -6.25 -3.64
N ILE A 157 -17.88 -6.59 -2.37
CA ILE A 157 -16.60 -7.07 -1.84
C ILE A 157 -16.82 -8.49 -1.35
N GLU A 158 -16.10 -9.44 -1.94
CA GLU A 158 -16.23 -10.85 -1.60
C GLU A 158 -15.19 -11.29 -0.56
N ARG A 159 -15.62 -12.10 0.41
CA ARG A 159 -14.69 -12.78 1.31
C ARG A 159 -14.04 -13.94 0.58
N LYS A 160 -12.94 -13.66 -0.11
CA LYS A 160 -12.33 -14.62 -1.02
C LYS A 160 -10.82 -14.39 -1.16
N ASP A 161 -10.06 -15.47 -1.29
CA ASP A 161 -8.66 -15.40 -1.72
C ASP A 161 -8.59 -15.19 -3.24
N VAL A 162 -7.54 -14.48 -3.71
CA VAL A 162 -7.32 -14.20 -5.16
C VAL A 162 -7.20 -15.49 -5.98
N ALA A 163 -6.70 -16.58 -5.42
CA ALA A 163 -6.58 -17.86 -6.10
C ALA A 163 -7.95 -18.46 -6.51
N ALA A 164 -9.02 -18.09 -5.78
CA ALA A 164 -10.39 -18.52 -6.04
C ALA A 164 -11.18 -17.56 -6.95
N VAL A 165 -10.57 -16.46 -7.40
CA VAL A 165 -11.19 -15.53 -8.36
C VAL A 165 -11.11 -16.09 -9.77
N HIS A 166 -12.16 -15.84 -10.55
CA HIS A 166 -12.25 -16.23 -11.96
C HIS A 166 -12.52 -15.03 -12.87
N GLY A 167 -12.38 -15.26 -14.16
CA GLY A 167 -12.62 -14.25 -15.19
C GLY A 167 -11.33 -13.56 -15.65
N GLU A 168 -11.49 -12.54 -16.48
CA GLU A 168 -10.40 -11.75 -17.01
C GLU A 168 -10.54 -10.29 -16.56
N TRP A 169 -9.40 -9.71 -16.16
CA TRP A 169 -9.32 -8.37 -15.61
C TRP A 169 -8.32 -7.52 -16.39
N ASP A 170 -8.68 -6.29 -16.70
CA ASP A 170 -7.80 -5.35 -17.39
C ASP A 170 -6.77 -4.76 -16.42
N VAL A 171 -7.18 -4.60 -15.14
CA VAL A 171 -6.34 -4.11 -14.05
C VAL A 171 -6.57 -4.97 -12.81
N VAL A 172 -5.51 -5.48 -12.21
CA VAL A 172 -5.51 -6.10 -10.88
C VAL A 172 -4.67 -5.21 -9.96
N THR A 173 -5.20 -4.82 -8.81
CA THR A 173 -4.52 -3.92 -7.88
C THR A 173 -4.29 -4.58 -6.53
N PHE A 174 -3.17 -4.20 -5.90
CA PHE A 174 -2.83 -4.47 -4.51
C PHE A 174 -2.43 -3.13 -3.89
N HIS A 175 -3.28 -2.56 -3.07
CA HIS A 175 -3.03 -1.29 -2.39
C HIS A 175 -2.72 -1.51 -0.92
N HIS A 176 -1.44 -1.50 -0.53
CA HIS A 176 -1.00 -1.81 0.84
C HIS A 176 -1.59 -3.13 1.36
N SER A 177 -1.52 -4.16 0.55
CA SER A 177 -1.98 -5.51 0.90
C SER A 177 -0.92 -6.58 0.58
N PHE A 178 -0.13 -6.39 -0.47
CA PHE A 178 0.81 -7.39 -0.94
C PHE A 178 1.95 -7.65 0.06
N GLU A 179 2.42 -6.63 0.78
CA GLU A 179 3.45 -6.69 1.82
C GLU A 179 3.07 -7.54 3.02
N HIS A 180 1.78 -7.80 3.22
CA HIS A 180 1.25 -8.62 4.30
C HIS A 180 1.10 -10.10 3.93
N ILE A 181 1.23 -10.47 2.66
CA ILE A 181 0.94 -11.81 2.14
C ILE A 181 2.16 -12.72 2.32
N PRO A 182 2.04 -13.86 3.03
CA PRO A 182 3.16 -14.76 3.26
C PRO A 182 3.69 -15.42 1.97
N ASP A 183 2.81 -15.91 1.09
CA ASP A 183 3.16 -16.52 -0.19
C ASP A 183 2.90 -15.55 -1.35
N GLN A 184 3.84 -14.64 -1.53
CA GLN A 184 3.75 -13.63 -2.57
C GLN A 184 3.90 -14.17 -3.98
N GLN A 185 4.68 -15.25 -4.15
CA GLN A 185 4.91 -15.87 -5.44
C GLN A 185 3.62 -16.51 -5.98
N ALA A 186 2.94 -17.32 -5.18
CA ALA A 186 1.68 -17.94 -5.55
C ALA A 186 0.57 -16.89 -5.77
N THR A 187 0.54 -15.85 -4.93
CA THR A 187 -0.43 -14.76 -5.05
C THR A 187 -0.24 -13.98 -6.35
N LEU A 188 1.00 -13.58 -6.69
CA LEU A 188 1.26 -12.83 -7.92
C LEU A 188 1.04 -13.69 -9.17
N ALA A 189 1.36 -14.99 -9.12
CA ALA A 189 1.03 -15.94 -10.19
C ALA A 189 -0.48 -16.08 -10.40
N SER A 190 -1.27 -16.07 -9.32
CA SER A 190 -2.73 -16.07 -9.40
C SER A 190 -3.27 -14.78 -10.02
N ALA A 191 -2.75 -13.61 -9.62
CA ALA A 191 -3.09 -12.34 -10.23
C ALA A 191 -2.73 -12.30 -11.74
N ALA A 192 -1.54 -12.81 -12.10
CA ALA A 192 -1.10 -12.86 -13.50
C ALA A 192 -2.03 -13.70 -14.40
N ARG A 193 -2.57 -14.82 -13.88
CA ARG A 193 -3.54 -15.65 -14.61
C ARG A 193 -4.87 -14.92 -14.88
N LEU A 194 -5.25 -14.03 -13.98
CA LEU A 194 -6.50 -13.26 -14.06
C LEU A 194 -6.38 -12.05 -15.01
N LEU A 195 -5.17 -11.61 -15.36
CA LEU A 195 -5.01 -10.50 -16.28
C LEU A 195 -5.43 -10.88 -17.71
N ALA A 196 -6.19 -10.03 -18.35
CA ALA A 196 -6.42 -10.08 -19.79
C ALA A 196 -5.10 -9.88 -20.57
N PRO A 197 -5.02 -10.27 -21.84
CA PRO A 197 -3.89 -9.92 -22.70
C PRO A 197 -3.62 -8.40 -22.67
N GLY A 198 -2.38 -8.01 -22.37
CA GLY A 198 -2.00 -6.60 -22.19
C GLY A 198 -2.52 -5.95 -20.90
N GLY A 199 -3.16 -6.69 -20.02
CA GLY A 199 -3.61 -6.23 -18.70
C GLY A 199 -2.44 -5.89 -17.78
N VAL A 200 -2.71 -5.12 -16.73
CA VAL A 200 -1.68 -4.61 -15.79
C VAL A 200 -2.02 -4.97 -14.35
N CYS A 201 -1.06 -5.57 -13.64
CA CYS A 201 -1.11 -5.66 -12.19
C CYS A 201 -0.39 -4.44 -11.59
N VAL A 202 -1.03 -3.76 -10.66
CA VAL A 202 -0.47 -2.61 -9.93
C VAL A 202 -0.22 -3.02 -8.48
N LEU A 203 1.05 -3.11 -8.09
CA LEU A 203 1.44 -3.28 -6.69
C LEU A 203 1.80 -1.91 -6.12
N ARG A 204 1.04 -1.39 -5.15
CA ARG A 204 1.37 -0.16 -4.45
C ARG A 204 1.69 -0.50 -2.99
N LEU A 205 2.97 -0.33 -2.63
CA LEU A 205 3.52 -0.88 -1.39
C LEU A 205 4.75 -0.07 -0.90
N PRO A 206 5.18 -0.27 0.37
CA PRO A 206 6.39 0.32 0.91
C PRO A 206 7.67 -0.17 0.23
N VAL A 207 8.63 0.75 0.05
CA VAL A 207 9.92 0.49 -0.61
C VAL A 207 11.07 0.75 0.35
N VAL A 208 11.88 -0.30 0.60
CA VAL A 208 13.01 -0.21 1.52
C VAL A 208 14.17 0.64 0.96
N GLN A 209 14.35 0.71 -0.36
CA GLN A 209 15.38 1.55 -0.99
C GLN A 209 15.02 3.05 -0.97
N SER A 210 14.68 3.56 0.21
CA SER A 210 14.14 4.89 0.41
C SER A 210 15.05 5.79 1.24
N GLU A 211 14.82 7.10 1.16
CA GLU A 211 15.45 8.07 2.05
C GLU A 211 15.05 7.80 3.51
N ALA A 212 13.77 7.45 3.73
CA ALA A 212 13.26 7.16 5.07
C ALA A 212 13.97 5.97 5.70
N TRP A 213 14.11 4.83 4.99
CA TRP A 213 14.87 3.69 5.52
C TRP A 213 16.32 4.04 5.84
N ARG A 214 17.01 4.76 4.95
CA ARG A 214 18.41 5.18 5.20
C ARG A 214 18.54 6.10 6.39
N THR A 215 17.52 6.93 6.66
CA THR A 215 17.55 7.93 7.76
C THR A 215 17.13 7.33 9.09
N TYR A 216 16.11 6.47 9.08
CA TYR A 216 15.44 6.03 10.31
C TYR A 216 15.71 4.56 10.68
N GLY A 217 16.15 3.73 9.73
CA GLY A 217 16.38 2.31 9.98
C GLY A 217 15.13 1.65 10.56
N VAL A 218 15.29 0.99 11.71
CA VAL A 218 14.21 0.26 12.39
C VAL A 218 13.11 1.16 12.98
N ASP A 219 13.32 2.47 13.05
CA ASP A 219 12.28 3.44 13.41
C ASP A 219 11.53 4.01 12.20
N TRP A 220 11.76 3.48 10.99
CA TRP A 220 10.99 3.83 9.82
C TRP A 220 9.53 3.38 9.98
N VAL A 221 8.58 4.33 9.87
CA VAL A 221 7.16 4.10 10.15
C VAL A 221 6.53 3.02 9.27
N GLN A 222 6.97 2.89 8.01
CA GLN A 222 6.48 1.87 7.08
C GLN A 222 7.12 0.49 7.26
N LEU A 223 8.08 0.34 8.19
CA LEU A 223 8.58 -0.99 8.57
C LEU A 223 7.47 -1.82 9.21
N ASP A 224 6.63 -1.18 10.01
CA ASP A 224 5.37 -1.70 10.58
C ASP A 224 5.44 -3.16 11.06
N ALA A 225 6.47 -3.49 11.84
CA ALA A 225 6.68 -4.84 12.36
C ALA A 225 5.56 -5.25 13.34
N PRO A 226 5.07 -6.50 13.28
CA PRO A 226 5.39 -7.56 12.35
C PRO A 226 4.42 -7.66 11.15
N ARG A 227 3.53 -6.67 10.95
CA ARG A 227 2.48 -6.71 9.94
C ARG A 227 3.02 -6.74 8.51
N HIS A 228 4.07 -5.94 8.22
CA HIS A 228 4.77 -6.00 6.95
C HIS A 228 5.78 -7.14 6.96
N LEU A 229 5.46 -8.22 6.26
CA LEU A 229 6.32 -9.39 6.15
C LEU A 229 7.49 -9.15 5.18
N TYR A 230 7.26 -8.26 4.21
CA TYR A 230 8.19 -7.88 3.16
C TYR A 230 8.16 -6.39 2.89
N LEU A 231 9.33 -5.78 2.79
CA LEU A 231 9.52 -4.41 2.31
C LEU A 231 10.40 -4.51 1.08
N HIS A 232 9.81 -4.21 -0.06
CA HIS A 232 10.42 -4.51 -1.35
C HIS A 232 11.46 -3.47 -1.77
N SER A 233 12.39 -3.93 -2.57
CA SER A 233 13.19 -3.13 -3.48
C SER A 233 12.59 -3.19 -4.89
N VAL A 234 13.04 -2.34 -5.80
CA VAL A 234 12.69 -2.44 -7.22
C VAL A 234 13.13 -3.78 -7.81
N ASP A 235 14.30 -4.28 -7.41
CA ASP A 235 14.85 -5.55 -7.92
C ASP A 235 14.08 -6.76 -7.39
N SER A 236 13.62 -6.73 -6.14
CA SER A 236 12.80 -7.82 -5.60
C SER A 236 11.42 -7.91 -6.27
N VAL A 237 10.78 -6.75 -6.57
CA VAL A 237 9.52 -6.75 -7.35
C VAL A 237 9.76 -7.24 -8.77
N ARG A 238 10.87 -6.83 -9.41
CA ARG A 238 11.24 -7.31 -10.76
C ARG A 238 11.44 -8.83 -10.79
N ALA A 239 12.10 -9.38 -9.77
CA ALA A 239 12.32 -10.83 -9.66
C ALA A 239 10.98 -11.59 -9.51
N LEU A 240 10.06 -11.11 -8.66
CA LEU A 240 8.73 -11.70 -8.51
C LEU A 240 7.90 -11.59 -9.79
N ALA A 241 7.94 -10.43 -10.46
CA ALA A 241 7.23 -10.23 -11.72
C ALA A 241 7.67 -11.23 -12.78
N GLN A 242 8.99 -11.40 -12.97
CA GLN A 242 9.55 -12.37 -13.91
C GLN A 242 9.13 -13.82 -13.60
N GLN A 243 9.12 -14.21 -12.33
CA GLN A 243 8.66 -15.53 -11.89
C GLN A 243 7.16 -15.77 -12.20
N ALA A 244 6.35 -14.70 -12.16
CA ALA A 244 4.92 -14.75 -12.51
C ALA A 244 4.62 -14.56 -14.00
N GLY A 245 5.63 -14.45 -14.88
CA GLY A 245 5.46 -14.18 -16.31
C GLY A 245 4.99 -12.75 -16.62
N LEU A 246 5.31 -11.81 -15.74
CA LEU A 246 5.00 -10.38 -15.91
C LEU A 246 6.28 -9.57 -16.13
N THR A 247 6.14 -8.42 -16.81
CA THR A 247 7.23 -7.46 -17.01
C THR A 247 6.99 -6.20 -16.19
N LEU A 248 7.99 -5.78 -15.39
CA LEU A 248 7.97 -4.48 -14.71
C LEU A 248 8.14 -3.35 -15.73
N GLU A 249 7.05 -2.64 -16.02
CA GLU A 249 6.99 -1.59 -17.04
C GLU A 249 7.34 -0.20 -16.49
N ALA A 250 6.92 0.07 -15.24
CA ALA A 250 7.18 1.36 -14.61
C ALA A 250 7.14 1.26 -13.08
N VAL A 251 7.82 2.23 -12.44
CA VAL A 251 7.75 2.49 -11.00
C VAL A 251 7.41 3.96 -10.81
N GLN A 252 6.44 4.27 -9.96
CA GLN A 252 6.06 5.64 -9.64
C GLN A 252 6.04 5.80 -8.11
N HIS A 253 7.00 6.57 -7.59
CA HIS A 253 7.02 6.92 -6.16
C HIS A 253 5.92 7.94 -5.84
N ASP A 254 5.20 7.72 -4.75
CA ASP A 254 4.05 8.55 -4.34
C ASP A 254 3.96 8.73 -2.82
N SER A 255 5.10 8.72 -2.15
CA SER A 255 5.23 8.94 -0.71
C SER A 255 4.70 10.31 -0.29
N THR A 256 4.28 10.42 0.95
CA THR A 256 3.86 11.67 1.60
C THR A 256 4.79 12.01 2.75
N GLY A 257 4.59 13.13 3.40
CA GLY A 257 5.33 13.51 4.61
C GLY A 257 5.22 12.50 5.75
N PHE A 258 4.27 11.54 5.68
CA PHE A 258 4.09 10.47 6.65
C PHE A 258 5.37 9.68 6.91
N GLN A 259 6.14 9.38 5.88
CA GLN A 259 7.42 8.68 5.99
C GLN A 259 8.39 9.36 6.97
N PHE A 260 8.30 10.67 7.10
CA PHE A 260 9.17 11.45 7.97
C PHE A 260 8.55 11.70 9.34
N TRP A 261 7.34 12.31 9.39
CA TRP A 261 6.76 12.64 10.69
C TRP A 261 6.38 11.40 11.52
N GLY A 262 5.96 10.31 10.89
CA GLY A 262 5.68 9.05 11.57
C GLY A 262 6.95 8.42 12.13
N SER A 263 8.05 8.44 11.38
CA SER A 263 9.34 7.93 11.82
C SER A 263 9.97 8.81 12.92
N GLU A 264 9.83 10.14 12.83
CA GLU A 264 10.26 11.04 13.91
C GLU A 264 9.49 10.80 15.22
N GLN A 265 8.18 10.48 15.15
CA GLN A 265 7.40 10.08 16.33
C GLN A 265 7.95 8.80 16.94
N TYR A 266 8.28 7.79 16.13
CA TYR A 266 8.84 6.53 16.61
C TYR A 266 10.19 6.74 17.31
N ARG A 267 11.06 7.61 16.79
CA ARG A 267 12.30 8.01 17.46
C ARG A 267 12.08 8.68 18.83
N GLN A 268 10.96 9.39 18.98
CA GLN A 268 10.56 10.01 20.25
C GLN A 268 9.81 9.03 21.16
N GLY A 269 9.70 7.75 20.83
CA GLY A 269 8.96 6.75 21.59
C GLY A 269 7.45 7.00 21.62
N ILE A 270 6.90 7.65 20.57
CA ILE A 270 5.46 7.92 20.43
C ILE A 270 4.87 6.94 19.42
N PRO A 271 4.07 5.96 19.86
CA PRO A 271 3.39 5.03 18.97
C PRO A 271 2.45 5.72 17.99
N LEU A 272 2.19 5.09 16.84
CA LEU A 272 1.31 5.69 15.82
C LEU A 272 -0.13 5.86 16.32
N ARG A 273 -0.57 5.00 17.25
CA ARG A 273 -1.91 5.05 17.89
C ARG A 273 -1.96 5.78 19.23
N ASP A 274 -0.86 6.40 19.66
CA ASP A 274 -0.84 7.28 20.83
C ASP A 274 -1.74 8.51 20.60
N PRO A 275 -2.49 9.00 21.60
CA PRO A 275 -3.30 10.22 21.49
C PRO A 275 -2.51 11.47 21.07
N ARG A 276 -1.20 11.49 21.32
CA ARG A 276 -0.29 12.59 20.91
C ARG A 276 0.09 12.49 19.43
N SER A 277 -0.07 11.32 18.80
CA SER A 277 0.32 11.09 17.41
C SER A 277 -0.50 11.94 16.42
N LEU A 278 0.14 12.44 15.36
CA LEU A 278 -0.55 13.12 14.27
C LEU A 278 -1.55 12.19 13.54
N ALA A 279 -1.36 10.88 13.58
CA ALA A 279 -2.30 9.93 13.00
C ALA A 279 -3.64 9.89 13.74
N VAL A 280 -3.62 10.13 15.06
CA VAL A 280 -4.81 10.15 15.92
C VAL A 280 -5.34 11.57 16.10
N ASN A 281 -4.45 12.53 16.33
CA ASN A 281 -4.77 13.93 16.55
C ASN A 281 -4.07 14.82 15.51
N PRO A 282 -4.72 15.16 14.38
CA PRO A 282 -4.12 16.03 13.36
C PRO A 282 -3.76 17.44 13.87
N ALA A 283 -4.28 17.86 15.03
CA ALA A 283 -3.94 19.11 15.70
C ALA A 283 -2.82 18.96 16.73
N SER A 284 -2.21 17.79 16.83
CA SER A 284 -1.10 17.55 17.78
C SER A 284 0.00 18.60 17.66
N PRO A 285 0.52 19.14 18.78
CA PRO A 285 1.59 20.13 18.78
C PRO A 285 2.99 19.54 18.56
N LEU A 286 3.11 18.22 18.35
CA LEU A 286 4.42 17.55 18.15
C LEU A 286 5.26 18.20 17.05
N PHE A 287 4.61 18.66 15.99
CA PHE A 287 5.27 19.33 14.87
C PHE A 287 4.55 20.62 14.52
N SER A 288 5.27 21.72 14.37
CA SER A 288 4.73 22.98 13.89
C SER A 288 4.20 22.85 12.46
N ALA A 289 3.38 23.80 12.01
CA ALA A 289 2.89 23.85 10.63
C ALA A 289 4.05 23.90 9.62
N GLU A 290 5.14 24.60 9.95
CA GLU A 290 6.35 24.70 9.14
C GLU A 290 7.08 23.35 9.04
N HIS A 291 7.25 22.62 10.15
CA HIS A 291 7.82 21.27 10.14
C HIS A 291 7.00 20.33 9.26
N ARG A 292 5.66 20.35 9.39
CA ARG A 292 4.77 19.51 8.54
C ARG A 292 4.91 19.85 7.06
N ALA A 293 4.92 21.14 6.71
CA ALA A 293 5.15 21.56 5.34
C ALA A 293 6.56 21.17 4.84
N GLY A 294 7.57 21.18 5.72
CA GLY A 294 8.91 20.67 5.45
C GLY A 294 8.94 19.19 5.11
N PHE A 295 8.21 18.35 5.85
CA PHE A 295 8.10 16.92 5.58
C PHE A 295 7.43 16.64 4.22
N GLU A 296 6.39 17.40 3.84
CA GLU A 296 5.76 17.25 2.54
C GLU A 296 6.70 17.65 1.40
N ARG A 297 7.40 18.78 1.52
CA ARG A 297 8.40 19.18 0.50
C ARG A 297 9.53 18.15 0.36
N ARG A 298 9.98 17.58 1.47
CA ARG A 298 11.01 16.54 1.47
C ARG A 298 10.50 15.26 0.80
N ALA A 299 9.22 14.89 1.02
CA ALA A 299 8.61 13.74 0.38
C ALA A 299 8.47 13.96 -1.15
N GLU A 300 8.06 15.15 -1.58
CA GLU A 300 8.01 15.51 -3.00
C GLU A 300 9.40 15.39 -3.65
N ALA A 301 10.45 15.90 -2.99
CA ALA A 301 11.83 15.78 -3.48
C ALA A 301 12.31 14.31 -3.52
N ALA A 302 12.01 13.52 -2.49
CA ALA A 302 12.34 12.10 -2.46
C ALA A 302 11.63 11.32 -3.58
N ASN A 303 10.34 11.60 -3.85
CA ASN A 303 9.61 11.01 -4.96
C ASN A 303 10.25 11.36 -6.32
N ALA A 304 10.61 12.62 -6.53
CA ALA A 304 11.27 13.06 -7.75
C ALA A 304 12.65 12.39 -7.96
N ALA A 305 13.37 12.11 -6.86
CA ALA A 305 14.64 11.41 -6.85
C ALA A 305 14.50 9.87 -6.86
N GLN A 306 13.28 9.32 -6.99
CA GLN A 306 12.99 7.88 -6.89
C GLN A 306 13.48 7.25 -5.57
N ALA A 307 13.43 8.03 -4.50
CA ALA A 307 13.87 7.66 -3.15
C ALA A 307 12.75 7.78 -2.10
N GLY A 308 11.50 7.93 -2.54
CA GLY A 308 10.33 7.85 -1.67
C GLY A 308 10.16 6.44 -1.11
N ASP A 309 9.54 6.33 0.06
CA ASP A 309 9.38 5.07 0.79
C ASP A 309 8.16 4.25 0.34
N GLN A 310 7.46 4.70 -0.67
CA GLN A 310 6.27 4.06 -1.22
C GLN A 310 6.22 4.26 -2.72
N ALA A 311 5.85 3.22 -3.45
CA ALA A 311 5.71 3.31 -4.90
C ALA A 311 4.60 2.39 -5.44
N ALA A 312 4.06 2.78 -6.59
CA ALA A 312 3.24 1.94 -7.44
C ALA A 312 4.12 1.32 -8.54
N PHE A 313 4.10 -0.02 -8.60
CA PHE A 313 4.78 -0.84 -9.60
C PHE A 313 3.76 -1.32 -10.62
N TYR A 314 4.01 -1.11 -11.90
CA TYR A 314 3.13 -1.51 -12.99
C TYR A 314 3.72 -2.74 -13.67
N LEU A 315 3.07 -3.88 -13.48
CA LEU A 315 3.49 -5.18 -14.00
C LEU A 315 2.56 -5.57 -15.15
N ARG A 316 3.09 -5.65 -16.36
CA ARG A 316 2.30 -5.96 -17.55
C ARG A 316 2.35 -7.44 -17.87
N ARG A 317 1.21 -8.02 -18.23
CA ARG A 317 1.12 -9.30 -18.91
C ARG A 317 1.54 -9.14 -20.38
N VAL A 318 2.58 -9.85 -20.77
CA VAL A 318 3.06 -9.92 -22.16
C VAL A 318 2.17 -10.82 -23.01
#